data_6d8feadf9dfb705c24de7299d981ed01
#
_entry.id   6d8feadf9dfb705c24de7299d981ed01
#
_cell.length_a   1.000
_cell.length_b   1.000
_cell.length_c   1.000
_cell.angle_alpha   90.00
_cell.angle_beta   90.00
_cell.angle_gamma   90.00
#
_symmetry.space_group_name_H-M   'P 1'
#
loop_
_entity.id
_entity.type
_entity.pdbx_description
1 polymer ?
#
loop_
_entity_poly.entity_id
_entity_poly.type
_entity_poly.pdbx_seq_one_letter_code
_entity_poly.pdbx_strand_id
1 'polypeptide(L)'
;MFNDVYKVNIYDGKLDKYVASPVRQPQYTFDTKGNVAAVRGMNPDTYRIEIYIYNKNLPAEFFTGSACAQSSVDCVEVIAKSEKKKIFNKDWTFWKTTEWDEILELVAFNKASSTLTTIETADMDVSGVYETNLKTGKRKLLYRNKINDIWYAHVDDEGVVYGARFLEGGYPASVFFKGVNENKEKRRTLYAQFPGSSVSVTALSDDETKATLRVSSDTNPGIFFLYDFNNNKARALGKSWGSIDYQNLSSMDPISFPAEDGSMIYGYLTKSLKGESKNSPTIVHPHGGPDGVQDVWGFRSEVQMLASEGFNVLQVNFRGSGGYGLDYQRYIRGNWDGVLNDIFDGMKYLDKEGLIDINRACIYGASYGGYAATQSV
;
A
#
# COMPACT_ATOMS: atom_id res chain seq x y z
N MET A 1 -2.08 -12.24 19.77
CA MET A 1 -2.58 -11.38 20.86
C MET A 1 -3.86 -10.77 20.36
N PHE A 2 -4.92 -10.77 21.16
CA PHE A 2 -6.17 -10.07 20.86
C PHE A 2 -6.07 -8.68 21.49
N ASN A 3 -6.22 -7.64 20.68
CA ASN A 3 -6.15 -6.26 21.15
C ASN A 3 -7.57 -5.67 21.18
N ASP A 4 -8.12 -5.55 22.37
CA ASP A 4 -9.45 -4.96 22.58
C ASP A 4 -9.39 -3.43 22.39
N VAL A 5 -10.55 -2.83 22.12
CA VAL A 5 -10.68 -1.38 22.06
C VAL A 5 -11.12 -0.84 23.42
N TYR A 6 -10.43 0.19 23.87
CA TYR A 6 -10.73 0.92 25.12
C TYR A 6 -11.01 2.38 24.82
N LYS A 7 -11.90 2.98 25.58
CA LYS A 7 -12.05 4.43 25.68
C LYS A 7 -11.17 4.94 26.80
N VAL A 8 -10.37 5.96 26.51
CA VAL A 8 -9.52 6.63 27.48
C VAL A 8 -10.14 7.95 27.85
N ASN A 9 -10.37 8.19 29.13
CA ASN A 9 -10.66 9.53 29.61
C ASN A 9 -9.34 10.34 29.66
N ILE A 10 -9.22 11.35 28.82
CA ILE A 10 -8.00 12.15 28.69
C ILE A 10 -7.70 13.03 29.91
N TYR A 11 -8.65 13.22 30.82
CA TYR A 11 -8.49 14.03 32.02
C TYR A 11 -7.98 13.25 33.22
N ASP A 12 -8.40 11.99 33.36
CA ASP A 12 -8.05 11.17 34.54
C ASP A 12 -7.33 9.87 34.16
N GLY A 13 -7.17 9.59 32.85
CA GLY A 13 -6.49 8.39 32.33
C GLY A 13 -7.29 7.10 32.51
N LYS A 14 -8.54 7.16 32.94
CA LYS A 14 -9.35 5.97 33.14
C LYS A 14 -9.64 5.26 31.82
N LEU A 15 -9.47 3.94 31.83
CA LEU A 15 -9.71 3.04 30.69
C LEU A 15 -11.02 2.29 30.90
N ASP A 16 -11.95 2.47 29.98
CA ASP A 16 -13.18 1.69 29.94
C ASP A 16 -13.16 0.80 28.68
N LYS A 17 -13.28 -0.53 28.86
CA LYS A 17 -13.34 -1.47 27.73
C LYS A 17 -14.57 -1.20 26.88
N TYR A 18 -14.33 -0.89 25.59
CA TYR A 18 -15.38 -0.56 24.65
C TYR A 18 -15.89 -1.80 23.92
N VAL A 19 -14.99 -2.58 23.31
CA VAL A 19 -15.34 -3.82 22.62
C VAL A 19 -14.16 -4.79 22.58
N ALA A 20 -14.45 -6.09 22.66
CA ALA A 20 -13.46 -7.16 22.51
C ALA A 20 -13.22 -7.45 21.03
N SER A 21 -11.97 -7.75 20.66
CA SER A 21 -11.62 -8.15 19.31
C SER A 21 -12.03 -9.59 19.00
N PRO A 22 -12.68 -9.87 17.86
CA PRO A 22 -12.95 -11.22 17.39
C PRO A 22 -11.77 -11.90 16.70
N VAL A 23 -10.68 -11.15 16.38
CA VAL A 23 -9.53 -11.59 15.58
C VAL A 23 -8.21 -11.22 16.25
N ARG A 24 -7.11 -11.89 15.81
CA ARG A 24 -5.74 -11.52 16.19
C ARG A 24 -5.23 -10.39 15.31
N GLN A 25 -4.30 -9.59 15.84
CA GLN A 25 -3.69 -8.44 15.15
C GLN A 25 -4.74 -7.54 14.49
N PRO A 26 -5.74 -7.06 15.25
CA PRO A 26 -6.88 -6.36 14.69
C PRO A 26 -6.48 -4.99 14.12
N GLN A 27 -7.06 -4.69 12.97
CA GLN A 27 -7.11 -3.35 12.37
C GLN A 27 -8.56 -2.89 12.39
N TYR A 28 -8.82 -1.80 13.07
CA TYR A 28 -10.18 -1.27 13.25
C TYR A 28 -10.46 -0.12 12.29
N THR A 29 -11.68 -0.07 11.79
CA THR A 29 -12.23 1.08 11.09
C THR A 29 -13.30 1.73 11.97
N PHE A 30 -13.34 3.06 11.94
CA PHE A 30 -14.24 3.85 12.77
C PHE A 30 -15.18 4.68 11.89
N ASP A 31 -16.36 5.00 12.42
CA ASP A 31 -17.22 6.03 11.83
C ASP A 31 -16.70 7.44 12.17
N THR A 32 -17.27 8.46 11.55
CA THR A 32 -16.90 9.87 11.75
C THR A 32 -17.05 10.39 13.18
N LYS A 33 -17.72 9.64 14.04
CA LYS A 33 -17.89 9.94 15.48
C LYS A 33 -16.93 9.15 16.36
N GLY A 34 -16.00 8.42 15.76
CA GLY A 34 -15.04 7.57 16.47
C GLY A 34 -15.65 6.27 17.04
N ASN A 35 -16.83 5.85 16.57
CA ASN A 35 -17.36 4.55 16.95
C ASN A 35 -16.77 3.46 16.05
N VAL A 36 -16.45 2.31 16.64
CA VAL A 36 -15.98 1.16 15.88
C VAL A 36 -17.03 0.74 14.85
N ALA A 37 -16.61 0.57 13.60
CA ALA A 37 -17.48 0.16 12.49
C ALA A 37 -17.20 -1.27 12.04
N ALA A 38 -15.94 -1.61 11.83
CA ALA A 38 -15.51 -2.93 11.41
C ALA A 38 -14.12 -3.25 11.96
N VAL A 39 -13.76 -4.52 11.93
CA VAL A 39 -12.42 -5.00 12.27
C VAL A 39 -11.97 -6.04 11.26
N ARG A 40 -10.71 -5.93 10.86
CA ARG A 40 -9.98 -6.92 10.07
C ARG A 40 -8.90 -7.55 10.93
N GLY A 41 -8.62 -8.83 10.74
CA GLY A 41 -7.49 -9.48 11.39
C GLY A 41 -7.43 -10.95 11.05
N MET A 42 -6.50 -11.65 11.68
CA MET A 42 -6.27 -13.08 11.44
C MET A 42 -7.15 -13.93 12.37
N ASN A 43 -7.85 -14.86 11.79
CA ASN A 43 -8.52 -15.92 12.56
C ASN A 43 -7.45 -16.84 13.16
N PRO A 44 -7.46 -17.08 14.48
CA PRO A 44 -6.43 -17.86 15.16
C PRO A 44 -6.42 -19.35 14.79
N ASP A 45 -7.54 -19.87 14.31
CA ASP A 45 -7.73 -21.31 14.06
C ASP A 45 -7.45 -21.66 12.57
N THR A 46 -7.83 -20.77 11.66
CA THR A 46 -7.74 -21.00 10.21
C THR A 46 -6.59 -20.24 9.55
N TYR A 47 -5.97 -19.28 10.26
CA TYR A 47 -4.95 -18.36 9.76
C TYR A 47 -5.39 -17.51 8.56
N ARG A 48 -6.68 -17.50 8.25
CA ARG A 48 -7.27 -16.64 7.22
C ARG A 48 -7.46 -15.22 7.74
N ILE A 49 -7.44 -14.27 6.82
CA ILE A 49 -7.84 -12.89 7.11
C ILE A 49 -9.36 -12.82 7.11
N GLU A 50 -9.92 -12.28 8.16
CA GLU A 50 -11.37 -12.14 8.35
C GLU A 50 -11.75 -10.69 8.66
N ILE A 51 -12.92 -10.29 8.16
CA ILE A 51 -13.55 -9.02 8.49
C ILE A 51 -14.85 -9.30 9.24
N TYR A 52 -15.03 -8.55 10.32
CA TYR A 52 -16.26 -8.51 11.10
C TYR A 52 -16.81 -7.09 11.13
N ILE A 53 -18.13 -6.98 11.01
CA ILE A 53 -18.85 -5.71 11.13
C ILE A 53 -19.42 -5.59 12.54
N TYR A 54 -19.31 -4.39 13.12
CA TYR A 54 -19.89 -4.13 14.45
C TYR A 54 -21.41 -4.05 14.36
N ASN A 55 -22.11 -4.86 15.12
CA ASN A 55 -23.55 -5.09 14.97
C ASN A 55 -24.39 -3.82 15.05
N LYS A 56 -23.99 -2.82 15.84
CA LYS A 56 -24.68 -1.52 15.93
C LYS A 56 -24.66 -0.71 14.63
N ASN A 57 -23.80 -1.05 13.68
CA ASN A 57 -23.68 -0.38 12.39
C ASN A 57 -24.38 -1.14 11.25
N LEU A 58 -24.80 -2.38 11.49
CA LEU A 58 -25.56 -3.15 10.53
C LEU A 58 -27.03 -2.72 10.54
N PRO A 59 -27.63 -2.52 9.35
CA PRO A 59 -29.07 -2.31 9.27
C PRO A 59 -29.83 -3.57 9.72
N ALA A 60 -31.05 -3.41 10.25
CA ALA A 60 -31.84 -4.52 10.74
C ALA A 60 -32.10 -5.59 9.67
N GLU A 61 -32.24 -5.18 8.42
CA GLU A 61 -32.47 -6.04 7.26
C GLU A 61 -31.28 -6.98 6.97
N PHE A 62 -30.07 -6.60 7.38
CA PHE A 62 -28.88 -7.43 7.23
C PHE A 62 -28.99 -8.75 8.00
N PHE A 63 -29.67 -8.74 9.13
CA PHE A 63 -29.88 -9.91 9.98
C PHE A 63 -31.00 -10.84 9.48
N THR A 64 -31.91 -10.34 8.66
CA THR A 64 -33.10 -11.10 8.18
C THR A 64 -32.85 -11.89 6.90
N GLY A 65 -31.68 -11.75 6.27
CA GLY A 65 -31.33 -12.46 5.02
C GLY A 65 -32.09 -11.96 3.78
N SER A 66 -32.89 -10.91 3.90
CA SER A 66 -33.69 -10.37 2.78
C SER A 66 -32.88 -9.47 1.84
N ALA A 67 -31.73 -8.95 2.27
CA ALA A 67 -30.88 -8.08 1.45
C ALA A 67 -30.25 -8.78 0.23
N CYS A 68 -30.16 -10.11 0.24
CA CYS A 68 -29.57 -10.90 -0.85
C CYS A 68 -30.58 -11.60 -1.76
N ALA A 69 -31.87 -11.55 -1.47
CA ALA A 69 -32.87 -12.33 -2.18
C ALA A 69 -33.27 -11.79 -3.57
N GLN A 70 -32.81 -10.59 -3.95
CA GLN A 70 -33.30 -9.91 -5.17
C GLN A 70 -32.26 -9.44 -6.17
N SER A 71 -30.96 -9.71 -6.00
CA SER A 71 -29.97 -9.31 -6.99
C SER A 71 -29.13 -10.49 -7.48
N SER A 72 -29.19 -10.70 -8.79
CA SER A 72 -28.36 -11.65 -9.54
C SER A 72 -26.86 -11.30 -9.40
N VAL A 73 -26.07 -12.35 -9.19
CA VAL A 73 -24.62 -12.49 -9.47
C VAL A 73 -23.61 -11.75 -8.59
N ASP A 74 -23.88 -10.56 -8.06
CA ASP A 74 -22.90 -9.78 -7.26
C ASP A 74 -23.31 -9.56 -5.77
N CYS A 75 -24.26 -10.29 -5.32
CA CYS A 75 -24.60 -10.29 -3.90
C CYS A 75 -23.47 -10.96 -3.11
N VAL A 76 -23.16 -10.45 -1.96
CA VAL A 76 -22.23 -11.07 -1.01
C VAL A 76 -22.75 -12.48 -0.69
N GLU A 77 -22.47 -13.43 -1.55
CA GLU A 77 -22.86 -14.85 -1.44
C GLU A 77 -22.31 -15.49 -0.15
N VAL A 78 -21.34 -14.83 0.47
CA VAL A 78 -20.65 -15.28 1.68
C VAL A 78 -21.59 -15.36 2.89
N ILE A 79 -22.70 -14.63 2.91
CA ILE A 79 -23.63 -14.66 4.05
C ILE A 79 -24.74 -15.74 3.89
N ALA A 80 -24.96 -16.24 2.68
CA ALA A 80 -26.15 -17.05 2.37
C ALA A 80 -25.91 -18.56 2.22
N LYS A 81 -24.71 -19.06 1.95
CA LYS A 81 -24.56 -20.45 1.47
C LYS A 81 -23.77 -21.43 2.30
N SER A 82 -22.99 -21.03 3.28
CA SER A 82 -22.35 -22.06 4.11
C SER A 82 -22.25 -21.63 5.55
N GLU A 83 -22.76 -22.49 6.37
CA GLU A 83 -22.55 -22.57 7.79
C GLU A 83 -23.17 -21.45 8.63
N LYS A 84 -24.17 -21.83 9.41
CA LYS A 84 -24.71 -21.20 10.61
C LYS A 84 -24.00 -19.88 10.93
N LYS A 85 -24.70 -18.75 10.71
CA LYS A 85 -24.26 -17.42 11.10
C LYS A 85 -23.40 -17.51 12.36
N LYS A 86 -22.09 -17.46 12.24
CA LYS A 86 -21.22 -17.31 13.40
C LYS A 86 -21.34 -15.86 13.84
N ILE A 87 -22.40 -15.56 14.58
CA ILE A 87 -22.38 -14.42 15.51
C ILE A 87 -21.26 -14.80 16.46
N PHE A 88 -20.07 -14.23 16.27
CA PHE A 88 -18.92 -14.50 17.12
C PHE A 88 -19.26 -14.17 18.58
N ASN A 89 -20.01 -13.09 18.77
CA ASN A 89 -20.66 -12.70 20.01
C ASN A 89 -21.77 -11.67 19.70
N LYS A 90 -22.44 -11.12 20.73
CA LYS A 90 -23.49 -10.09 20.57
C LYS A 90 -23.04 -8.82 19.84
N ASP A 91 -21.74 -8.56 19.72
CA ASP A 91 -21.18 -7.31 19.20
C ASP A 91 -20.73 -7.41 17.75
N TRP A 92 -20.41 -8.61 17.21
CA TRP A 92 -19.79 -8.79 15.92
C TRP A 92 -20.50 -9.78 15.00
N THR A 93 -20.63 -9.41 13.74
CA THR A 93 -21.09 -10.29 12.66
C THR A 93 -19.96 -10.51 11.66
N PHE A 94 -19.62 -11.76 11.38
CA PHE A 94 -18.70 -12.14 10.31
C PHE A 94 -19.24 -11.62 8.97
N TRP A 95 -18.34 -10.99 8.21
CA TRP A 95 -18.70 -10.45 6.90
C TRP A 95 -17.95 -11.13 5.75
N LYS A 96 -16.62 -11.25 5.84
CA LYS A 96 -15.80 -11.78 4.74
C LYS A 96 -14.54 -12.43 5.25
N THR A 97 -14.03 -13.41 4.50
CA THR A 97 -12.71 -14.03 4.69
C THR A 97 -11.95 -14.10 3.37
N THR A 98 -10.63 -14.21 3.45
CA THR A 98 -9.76 -14.47 2.32
C THR A 98 -8.55 -15.27 2.77
N GLU A 99 -7.76 -15.80 1.83
CA GLU A 99 -6.49 -16.45 2.15
C GLU A 99 -5.52 -15.42 2.76
N TRP A 100 -4.54 -15.89 3.51
CA TRP A 100 -3.63 -15.04 4.27
C TRP A 100 -2.75 -14.12 3.38
N ASP A 101 -2.50 -14.52 2.15
CA ASP A 101 -1.66 -13.84 1.17
C ASP A 101 -2.44 -12.96 0.18
N GLU A 102 -3.76 -13.02 0.21
CA GLU A 102 -4.62 -12.13 -0.57
C GLU A 102 -4.79 -10.78 0.12
N ILE A 103 -4.85 -9.73 -0.69
CA ILE A 103 -5.11 -8.39 -0.17
C ILE A 103 -6.60 -8.29 0.20
N LEU A 104 -6.84 -7.95 1.45
CA LEU A 104 -8.16 -7.60 1.96
C LEU A 104 -7.98 -6.57 3.09
N GLU A 105 -7.98 -5.29 2.72
CA GLU A 105 -7.77 -4.18 3.64
C GLU A 105 -9.06 -3.41 3.87
N LEU A 106 -9.33 -3.05 5.12
CA LEU A 106 -10.38 -2.12 5.47
C LEU A 106 -9.91 -0.69 5.24
N VAL A 107 -10.66 0.08 4.46
CA VAL A 107 -10.33 1.48 4.14
C VAL A 107 -11.18 2.43 4.95
N ALA A 108 -12.50 2.38 4.79
CA ALA A 108 -13.41 3.34 5.39
C ALA A 108 -14.81 2.78 5.56
N PHE A 109 -15.56 3.37 6.47
CA PHE A 109 -16.99 3.15 6.62
C PHE A 109 -17.75 4.47 6.58
N ASN A 110 -18.58 4.65 5.56
CA ASN A 110 -19.51 5.76 5.45
C ASN A 110 -20.86 5.36 6.08
N LYS A 111 -21.17 5.92 7.24
CA LYS A 111 -22.39 5.60 7.99
C LYS A 111 -23.65 6.11 7.30
N ALA A 112 -23.58 7.28 6.64
CA ALA A 112 -24.74 7.91 5.99
C ALA A 112 -25.27 7.03 4.83
N SER A 113 -24.38 6.48 4.03
CA SER A 113 -24.69 5.57 2.92
C SER A 113 -24.72 4.10 3.32
N SER A 114 -24.26 3.76 4.53
CA SER A 114 -24.00 2.38 4.98
C SER A 114 -23.05 1.63 4.05
N THR A 115 -22.00 2.32 3.58
CA THR A 115 -21.03 1.78 2.62
C THR A 115 -19.72 1.46 3.33
N LEU A 116 -19.23 0.24 3.14
CA LEU A 116 -17.90 -0.20 3.54
C LEU A 116 -16.99 -0.19 2.32
N THR A 117 -15.83 0.43 2.45
CA THR A 117 -14.80 0.43 1.40
C THR A 117 -13.65 -0.46 1.79
N THR A 118 -13.19 -1.27 0.81
CA THR A 118 -12.07 -2.18 0.94
C THR A 118 -11.08 -2.02 -0.23
N ILE A 119 -9.82 -2.37 0.01
CA ILE A 119 -8.85 -2.69 -1.04
C ILE A 119 -8.70 -4.21 -1.01
N GLU A 120 -8.95 -4.87 -2.15
CA GLU A 120 -8.93 -6.32 -2.20
C GLU A 120 -8.63 -6.85 -3.60
N THR A 121 -8.05 -8.04 -3.67
CA THR A 121 -7.80 -8.78 -4.92
C THR A 121 -9.10 -9.36 -5.47
N ALA A 122 -9.95 -9.94 -4.61
CA ALA A 122 -11.32 -10.34 -4.96
C ALA A 122 -11.41 -11.20 -6.23
N ASP A 123 -10.79 -12.34 -6.24
CA ASP A 123 -10.72 -13.30 -7.36
C ASP A 123 -9.99 -12.77 -8.61
N MET A 124 -9.26 -11.66 -8.47
CA MET A 124 -8.42 -11.10 -9.52
C MET A 124 -6.97 -11.10 -9.06
N ASP A 125 -6.05 -11.02 -10.00
CA ASP A 125 -4.62 -10.97 -9.70
C ASP A 125 -4.24 -9.67 -8.96
N VAL A 126 -4.55 -8.52 -9.55
CA VAL A 126 -4.21 -7.20 -9.01
C VAL A 126 -5.36 -6.66 -8.15
N SER A 127 -5.03 -6.04 -7.01
CA SER A 127 -6.02 -5.47 -6.09
C SER A 127 -6.75 -4.25 -6.67
N GLY A 128 -7.96 -4.00 -6.17
CA GLY A 128 -8.78 -2.84 -6.52
C GLY A 128 -9.47 -2.24 -5.30
N VAL A 129 -9.97 -1.02 -5.46
CA VAL A 129 -10.79 -0.34 -4.46
C VAL A 129 -12.26 -0.65 -4.72
N TYR A 130 -12.93 -1.21 -3.72
CA TYR A 130 -14.34 -1.57 -3.81
C TYR A 130 -15.17 -0.88 -2.75
N GLU A 131 -16.38 -0.51 -3.11
CA GLU A 131 -17.44 -0.10 -2.19
C GLU A 131 -18.52 -1.18 -2.12
N THR A 132 -18.93 -1.54 -0.90
CA THR A 132 -20.05 -2.44 -0.66
C THR A 132 -21.08 -1.74 0.19
N ASN A 133 -22.30 -1.58 -0.34
CA ASN A 133 -23.43 -1.08 0.43
C ASN A 133 -23.96 -2.20 1.33
N LEU A 134 -23.84 -2.04 2.65
CA LEU A 134 -24.22 -3.07 3.62
C LEU A 134 -25.74 -3.30 3.71
N LYS A 135 -26.58 -2.36 3.24
CA LYS A 135 -28.05 -2.52 3.22
C LYS A 135 -28.51 -3.41 2.07
N THR A 136 -27.90 -3.20 0.90
CA THR A 136 -28.35 -3.85 -0.34
C THR A 136 -27.46 -5.02 -0.76
N GLY A 137 -26.27 -5.15 -0.16
CA GLY A 137 -25.22 -6.08 -0.60
C GLY A 137 -24.55 -5.68 -1.91
N LYS A 138 -25.00 -4.60 -2.56
CA LYS A 138 -24.46 -4.18 -3.85
C LYS A 138 -23.01 -3.74 -3.71
N ARG A 139 -22.14 -4.36 -4.49
CA ARG A 139 -20.69 -4.09 -4.57
C ARG A 139 -20.36 -3.37 -5.87
N LYS A 140 -19.41 -2.44 -5.81
CA LYS A 140 -18.95 -1.65 -6.94
C LYS A 140 -17.43 -1.52 -6.90
N LEU A 141 -16.75 -1.86 -8.01
CA LEU A 141 -15.35 -1.52 -8.22
C LEU A 141 -15.26 -0.02 -8.52
N LEU A 142 -14.47 0.71 -7.75
CA LEU A 142 -14.18 2.12 -7.99
C LEU A 142 -12.98 2.30 -8.91
N TYR A 143 -11.91 1.53 -8.66
CA TYR A 143 -10.69 1.59 -9.45
C TYR A 143 -9.83 0.33 -9.25
N ARG A 144 -9.13 -0.06 -10.32
CA ARG A 144 -8.05 -1.05 -10.33
C ARG A 144 -7.00 -0.62 -11.35
N ASN A 145 -5.72 -0.70 -10.99
CA ASN A 145 -4.62 -0.54 -11.94
C ASN A 145 -4.43 -1.84 -12.73
N LYS A 146 -3.74 -1.78 -13.88
CA LYS A 146 -3.54 -2.96 -14.75
C LYS A 146 -2.40 -3.86 -14.27
N ILE A 147 -1.42 -3.30 -13.57
CA ILE A 147 -0.16 -3.97 -13.23
C ILE A 147 0.07 -3.95 -11.73
N ASN A 148 -0.21 -2.81 -11.08
CA ASN A 148 0.19 -2.59 -9.70
C ASN A 148 -0.99 -2.62 -8.74
N ASP A 149 -0.75 -3.20 -7.57
CA ASP A 149 -1.69 -3.18 -6.47
C ASP A 149 -1.94 -1.77 -5.94
N ILE A 150 -3.11 -1.57 -5.37
CA ILE A 150 -3.46 -0.31 -4.71
C ILE A 150 -2.77 -0.25 -3.34
N TRP A 151 -2.03 0.82 -3.08
CA TRP A 151 -1.37 1.01 -1.79
C TRP A 151 -2.33 1.52 -0.72
N TYR A 152 -3.14 2.51 -1.07
CA TYR A 152 -4.21 3.02 -0.20
C TYR A 152 -5.22 3.83 -1.01
N ALA A 153 -6.37 4.08 -0.40
CA ALA A 153 -7.37 4.96 -0.97
C ALA A 153 -7.42 6.30 -0.22
N HIS A 154 -7.65 7.37 -0.96
CA HIS A 154 -7.88 8.70 -0.40
C HIS A 154 -9.30 8.77 0.15
N VAL A 155 -9.43 9.04 1.43
CA VAL A 155 -10.70 9.05 2.17
C VAL A 155 -10.87 10.41 2.84
N ASP A 156 -12.10 10.91 2.88
CA ASP A 156 -12.45 12.08 3.66
C ASP A 156 -12.93 11.74 5.07
N ASP A 157 -13.18 12.77 5.88
CA ASP A 157 -13.63 12.60 7.25
C ASP A 157 -15.05 12.00 7.37
N GLU A 158 -15.81 11.97 6.29
CA GLU A 158 -17.13 11.33 6.21
C GLU A 158 -17.06 9.86 5.78
N GLY A 159 -15.86 9.35 5.52
CA GLY A 159 -15.62 7.98 5.03
C GLY A 159 -15.94 7.81 3.55
N VAL A 160 -15.98 8.90 2.77
CA VAL A 160 -16.15 8.85 1.32
C VAL A 160 -14.79 8.73 0.65
N VAL A 161 -14.64 7.70 -0.18
CA VAL A 161 -13.41 7.50 -0.96
C VAL A 161 -13.45 8.37 -2.21
N TYR A 162 -12.42 9.19 -2.40
CA TYR A 162 -12.32 10.11 -3.53
C TYR A 162 -11.11 9.88 -4.45
N GLY A 163 -10.31 8.86 -4.18
CA GLY A 163 -9.18 8.51 -5.03
C GLY A 163 -8.44 7.27 -4.53
N ALA A 164 -7.45 6.86 -5.29
CA ALA A 164 -6.57 5.74 -4.95
C ALA A 164 -5.12 6.06 -5.31
N ARG A 165 -4.18 5.47 -4.58
CA ARG A 165 -2.74 5.59 -4.82
C ARG A 165 -2.12 4.23 -5.11
N PHE A 166 -1.21 4.22 -6.08
CA PHE A 166 -0.55 3.03 -6.63
C PHE A 166 0.79 3.43 -7.27
N LEU A 167 1.51 2.48 -7.89
CA LEU A 167 2.62 2.78 -8.78
C LEU A 167 2.14 2.90 -10.24
N GLU A 168 2.69 3.84 -10.98
CA GLU A 168 2.54 3.95 -12.42
C GLU A 168 3.93 4.10 -13.04
N GLY A 169 4.32 3.13 -13.86
CA GLY A 169 5.68 3.11 -14.43
C GLY A 169 6.79 3.15 -13.38
N GLY A 170 6.55 2.58 -12.19
CA GLY A 170 7.49 2.59 -11.07
C GLY A 170 7.44 3.85 -10.17
N TYR A 171 6.69 4.89 -10.54
CA TYR A 171 6.54 6.11 -9.75
C TYR A 171 5.24 6.13 -8.96
N PRO A 172 5.22 6.73 -7.75
CA PRO A 172 3.98 6.95 -7.01
C PRO A 172 2.99 7.81 -7.80
N ALA A 173 1.80 7.28 -8.01
CA ALA A 173 0.72 7.94 -8.74
C ALA A 173 -0.59 7.94 -7.94
N SER A 174 -1.49 8.84 -8.25
CA SER A 174 -2.84 8.88 -7.68
C SER A 174 -3.88 9.11 -8.77
N VAL A 175 -4.99 8.41 -8.67
CA VAL A 175 -6.20 8.69 -9.43
C VAL A 175 -7.23 9.31 -8.50
N PHE A 176 -7.97 10.29 -9.01
CA PHE A 176 -9.06 10.94 -8.27
C PHE A 176 -10.39 10.70 -8.99
N PHE A 177 -11.41 10.31 -8.21
CA PHE A 177 -12.73 9.98 -8.75
C PHE A 177 -13.53 11.24 -9.04
N LYS A 178 -14.37 11.18 -10.08
CA LYS A 178 -15.28 12.30 -10.45
C LYS A 178 -16.42 12.45 -9.45
N GLY A 179 -16.97 13.64 -9.36
CA GLY A 179 -18.16 13.92 -8.52
C GLY A 179 -17.84 14.19 -7.05
N VAL A 180 -16.58 14.47 -6.73
CA VAL A 180 -16.16 14.92 -5.39
C VAL A 180 -16.47 16.40 -5.19
N ASN A 181 -16.61 16.82 -3.92
CA ASN A 181 -16.87 18.21 -3.57
C ASN A 181 -15.65 19.13 -3.83
N GLU A 182 -15.86 20.48 -3.74
CA GLU A 182 -14.84 21.48 -4.02
C GLU A 182 -13.54 21.29 -3.20
N ASN A 183 -13.64 20.92 -1.93
CA ASN A 183 -12.45 20.73 -1.10
C ASN A 183 -11.59 19.57 -1.58
N LYS A 184 -12.18 18.51 -2.12
CA LYS A 184 -11.46 17.37 -2.69
C LYS A 184 -10.83 17.71 -4.03
N GLU A 185 -11.46 18.57 -4.86
CA GLU A 185 -10.83 19.12 -6.05
C GLU A 185 -9.60 19.99 -5.69
N LYS A 186 -9.65 20.75 -4.62
CA LYS A 186 -8.48 21.47 -4.08
C LYS A 186 -7.36 20.53 -3.69
N ARG A 187 -7.68 19.39 -3.06
CA ARG A 187 -6.68 18.35 -2.72
C ARG A 187 -6.07 17.71 -3.96
N ARG A 188 -6.85 17.52 -5.03
CA ARG A 188 -6.34 17.04 -6.31
C ARG A 188 -5.29 17.99 -6.90
N THR A 189 -5.53 19.31 -6.86
CA THR A 189 -4.60 20.31 -7.38
C THR A 189 -3.30 20.37 -6.57
N LEU A 190 -3.33 20.00 -5.28
CA LEU A 190 -2.17 19.96 -4.41
C LEU A 190 -1.04 19.08 -4.99
N TYR A 191 -1.38 17.91 -5.49
CA TYR A 191 -0.38 16.97 -6.04
C TYR A 191 0.32 17.52 -7.28
N ALA A 192 -0.38 18.33 -8.08
CA ALA A 192 0.17 19.00 -9.25
C ALA A 192 1.14 20.14 -8.90
N GLN A 193 1.10 20.66 -7.67
CA GLN A 193 1.99 21.74 -7.21
C GLN A 193 3.41 21.25 -6.89
N PHE A 194 3.61 19.95 -6.74
CA PHE A 194 4.90 19.34 -6.41
C PHE A 194 5.27 18.26 -7.45
N PRO A 195 5.51 18.66 -8.71
CA PRO A 195 5.84 17.70 -9.76
C PRO A 195 7.10 16.90 -9.41
N GLY A 196 7.13 15.62 -9.78
CA GLY A 196 8.25 14.73 -9.48
C GLY A 196 8.43 14.39 -7.99
N SER A 197 7.42 14.67 -7.18
CA SER A 197 7.47 14.41 -5.74
C SER A 197 6.31 13.56 -5.27
N SER A 198 6.55 12.80 -4.22
CA SER A 198 5.53 12.13 -3.42
C SER A 198 5.03 13.10 -2.35
N VAL A 199 3.73 13.41 -2.39
CA VAL A 199 3.09 14.30 -1.42
C VAL A 199 2.23 13.48 -0.47
N SER A 200 2.43 13.67 0.83
CA SER A 200 1.60 13.08 1.88
C SER A 200 0.99 14.19 2.73
N VAL A 201 -0.33 14.22 2.85
CA VAL A 201 -1.04 15.08 3.80
C VAL A 201 -0.91 14.45 5.17
N THR A 202 -0.24 15.13 6.10
CA THR A 202 0.02 14.60 7.47
C THR A 202 -1.02 15.07 8.47
N ALA A 203 -1.63 16.23 8.26
CA ALA A 203 -2.78 16.71 9.01
C ALA A 203 -3.55 17.76 8.19
N LEU A 204 -4.82 17.93 8.54
CA LEU A 204 -5.71 18.97 8.02
C LEU A 204 -6.22 19.83 9.18
N SER A 205 -6.48 21.12 8.93
CA SER A 205 -7.25 21.94 9.86
C SER A 205 -8.73 21.54 9.83
N ASP A 206 -9.47 21.81 10.92
CA ASP A 206 -10.89 21.44 11.04
C ASP A 206 -11.77 22.04 9.94
N ASP A 207 -11.39 23.23 9.43
CA ASP A 207 -12.07 23.91 8.32
C ASP A 207 -11.55 23.48 6.93
N GLU A 208 -10.63 22.50 6.87
CA GLU A 208 -9.97 21.99 5.66
C GLU A 208 -9.29 23.07 4.79
N THR A 209 -9.05 24.26 5.33
CA THR A 209 -8.39 25.36 4.58
C THR A 209 -6.88 25.27 4.59
N LYS A 210 -6.28 24.51 5.53
CA LYS A 210 -4.84 24.32 5.67
C LYS A 210 -4.47 22.85 5.87
N ALA A 211 -3.27 22.50 5.41
CA ALA A 211 -2.71 21.18 5.61
C ALA A 211 -1.24 21.24 5.99
N THR A 212 -0.78 20.32 6.79
CA THR A 212 0.64 20.01 6.88
C THR A 212 0.94 18.88 5.89
N LEU A 213 2.01 19.07 5.13
CA LEU A 213 2.43 18.17 4.07
C LEU A 213 3.84 17.67 4.35
N ARG A 214 4.10 16.42 3.97
CA ARG A 214 5.45 15.93 3.73
C ARG A 214 5.63 15.72 2.23
N VAL A 215 6.59 16.44 1.64
CA VAL A 215 6.96 16.33 0.22
C VAL A 215 8.32 15.66 0.15
N SER A 216 8.42 14.55 -0.57
CA SER A 216 9.64 13.75 -0.68
C SER A 216 9.82 13.20 -2.10
N SER A 217 11.07 12.85 -2.45
CA SER A 217 11.40 12.17 -3.70
C SER A 217 12.54 11.19 -3.45
N ASP A 218 13.10 10.62 -4.49
CA ASP A 218 14.35 9.84 -4.45
C ASP A 218 15.56 10.66 -3.99
N THR A 219 15.61 11.94 -4.36
CA THR A 219 16.66 12.90 -3.98
C THR A 219 16.24 13.88 -2.88
N ASN A 220 15.08 13.66 -2.25
CA ASN A 220 14.56 14.49 -1.18
C ASN A 220 13.98 13.60 -0.06
N PRO A 221 14.69 13.42 1.07
CA PRO A 221 14.21 12.62 2.20
C PRO A 221 12.87 13.08 2.77
N GLY A 222 12.54 14.34 2.60
CA GLY A 222 11.28 14.95 3.01
C GLY A 222 11.44 16.38 3.51
N ILE A 223 10.60 17.25 2.99
CA ILE A 223 10.41 18.61 3.47
C ILE A 223 8.98 18.75 3.97
N PHE A 224 8.80 19.29 5.16
CA PHE A 224 7.50 19.58 5.71
C PHE A 224 7.06 20.97 5.33
N PHE A 225 5.80 21.11 4.91
CA PHE A 225 5.19 22.39 4.55
C PHE A 225 3.89 22.59 5.32
N LEU A 226 3.59 23.85 5.62
CA LEU A 226 2.24 24.31 5.87
C LEU A 226 1.68 24.82 4.53
N TYR A 227 0.60 24.22 4.05
CA TYR A 227 -0.07 24.57 2.80
C TYR A 227 -1.41 25.25 3.10
N ASP A 228 -1.67 26.36 2.41
CA ASP A 228 -2.93 27.11 2.46
C ASP A 228 -3.67 26.91 1.15
N PHE A 229 -4.81 26.20 1.19
CA PHE A 229 -5.62 25.87 0.03
C PHE A 229 -6.33 27.11 -0.58
N ASN A 230 -6.62 28.15 0.22
CA ASN A 230 -7.28 29.34 -0.26
C ASN A 230 -6.36 30.19 -1.14
N ASN A 231 -5.09 30.22 -0.79
CA ASN A 231 -4.08 31.04 -1.47
C ASN A 231 -3.15 30.22 -2.38
N ASN A 232 -3.28 28.89 -2.39
CA ASN A 232 -2.37 27.97 -3.07
C ASN A 232 -0.89 28.22 -2.73
N LYS A 233 -0.59 28.45 -1.43
CA LYS A 233 0.76 28.77 -0.95
C LYS A 233 1.28 27.71 0.01
N ALA A 234 2.52 27.31 -0.21
CA ALA A 234 3.27 26.43 0.67
C ALA A 234 4.35 27.23 1.42
N ARG A 235 4.43 27.07 2.74
CA ARG A 235 5.50 27.60 3.58
C ARG A 235 6.26 26.43 4.19
N ALA A 236 7.56 26.33 3.92
CA ALA A 236 8.41 25.30 4.51
C ALA A 236 8.47 25.44 6.04
N LEU A 237 8.34 24.31 6.72
CA LEU A 237 8.42 24.18 8.18
C LEU A 237 9.77 23.59 8.63
N GLY A 238 10.30 22.63 7.85
CA GLY A 238 11.55 21.97 8.18
C GLY A 238 11.87 20.82 7.22
N LYS A 239 13.08 20.27 7.36
CA LYS A 239 13.58 19.12 6.58
C LYS A 239 13.68 17.88 7.48
N SER A 240 13.39 16.71 6.95
CA SER A 240 13.52 15.42 7.66
C SER A 240 14.96 15.13 8.09
N TRP A 241 15.92 15.45 7.22
CA TRP A 241 17.36 15.19 7.41
C TRP A 241 18.13 16.46 7.10
N GLY A 242 18.16 17.39 8.08
CA GLY A 242 18.69 18.74 7.88
C GLY A 242 20.18 18.79 7.54
N SER A 243 20.95 17.76 7.88
CA SER A 243 22.40 17.66 7.62
C SER A 243 22.75 17.14 6.22
N ILE A 244 21.78 16.59 5.47
CA ILE A 244 22.01 16.07 4.13
C ILE A 244 21.89 17.21 3.12
N ASP A 245 22.88 17.30 2.22
CA ASP A 245 22.81 18.16 1.04
C ASP A 245 21.98 17.47 -0.05
N TYR A 246 20.74 17.94 -0.26
CA TYR A 246 19.80 17.35 -1.23
C TYR A 246 20.23 17.56 -2.69
N GLN A 247 21.18 18.45 -2.97
CA GLN A 247 21.71 18.66 -4.34
C GLN A 247 22.75 17.60 -4.72
N ASN A 248 23.31 16.89 -3.77
CA ASN A 248 24.30 15.86 -3.94
C ASN A 248 23.71 14.46 -3.67
N LEU A 249 22.53 14.18 -4.24
CA LEU A 249 21.87 12.89 -4.19
C LEU A 249 21.59 12.37 -5.60
N SER A 250 21.64 11.05 -5.77
CA SER A 250 21.45 10.41 -7.07
C SER A 250 20.00 10.09 -7.34
N SER A 251 19.55 10.27 -8.60
CA SER A 251 18.21 9.87 -9.03
C SER A 251 18.07 8.35 -9.02
N MET A 252 16.86 7.90 -8.69
CA MET A 252 16.44 6.51 -8.69
C MET A 252 15.52 6.28 -9.89
N ASP A 253 16.05 5.67 -10.95
CA ASP A 253 15.31 5.47 -12.19
C ASP A 253 14.57 4.12 -12.15
N PRO A 254 13.24 4.07 -12.36
CA PRO A 254 12.53 2.82 -12.56
C PRO A 254 13.04 2.08 -13.79
N ILE A 255 13.16 0.77 -13.68
CA ILE A 255 13.53 -0.11 -14.78
C ILE A 255 12.50 -1.23 -14.92
N SER A 256 12.37 -1.76 -16.14
CA SER A 256 11.65 -2.99 -16.40
C SER A 256 12.34 -3.76 -17.51
N PHE A 257 12.39 -5.08 -17.40
CA PHE A 257 13.06 -5.94 -18.36
C PHE A 257 12.35 -7.31 -18.42
N PRO A 258 12.45 -8.02 -19.55
CA PRO A 258 11.95 -9.39 -19.63
C PRO A 258 12.93 -10.35 -18.95
N ALA A 259 12.43 -11.25 -18.12
CA ALA A 259 13.13 -12.43 -17.68
C ALA A 259 13.33 -13.40 -18.85
N GLU A 260 14.15 -14.45 -18.67
CA GLU A 260 14.40 -15.47 -19.69
C GLU A 260 13.11 -16.15 -20.19
N ASP A 261 12.12 -16.32 -19.33
CA ASP A 261 10.80 -16.89 -19.66
C ASP A 261 9.83 -15.89 -20.29
N GLY A 262 10.24 -14.63 -20.52
CA GLY A 262 9.45 -13.56 -21.10
C GLY A 262 8.57 -12.78 -20.10
N SER A 263 8.56 -13.15 -18.83
CA SER A 263 7.86 -12.41 -17.79
C SER A 263 8.50 -11.05 -17.55
N MET A 264 7.69 -10.01 -17.34
CA MET A 264 8.23 -8.67 -17.06
C MET A 264 8.65 -8.57 -15.59
N ILE A 265 9.89 -8.15 -15.37
CA ILE A 265 10.46 -7.89 -14.06
C ILE A 265 10.66 -6.39 -13.90
N TYR A 266 10.49 -5.90 -12.68
CA TYR A 266 10.53 -4.48 -12.34
C TYR A 266 11.62 -4.21 -11.31
N GLY A 267 12.06 -2.96 -11.24
CA GLY A 267 13.09 -2.58 -10.26
C GLY A 267 13.49 -1.12 -10.39
N TYR A 268 14.63 -0.80 -9.82
CA TYR A 268 15.18 0.54 -9.81
C TYR A 268 16.70 0.50 -10.00
N LEU A 269 17.22 1.48 -10.73
CA LEU A 269 18.65 1.73 -10.85
C LEU A 269 18.95 3.13 -10.31
N THR A 270 19.77 3.20 -9.26
CA THR A 270 20.34 4.45 -8.77
C THR A 270 21.78 4.53 -9.27
N LYS A 271 22.11 5.58 -10.04
CA LYS A 271 23.41 5.72 -10.66
C LYS A 271 24.45 6.27 -9.70
N SER A 272 25.70 5.92 -9.92
CA SER A 272 26.86 6.49 -9.22
C SER A 272 26.89 8.02 -9.32
N LEU A 273 27.24 8.69 -8.23
CA LEU A 273 27.58 10.13 -8.25
C LEU A 273 29.02 10.41 -8.65
N LYS A 274 29.88 9.37 -8.76
CA LYS A 274 31.29 9.49 -9.10
C LYS A 274 31.55 8.86 -10.47
N GLY A 275 31.55 9.65 -11.53
CA GLY A 275 31.88 9.19 -12.87
C GLY A 275 30.65 8.71 -13.68
N GLU A 276 30.92 8.12 -14.85
CA GLU A 276 29.91 7.56 -15.75
C GLU A 276 29.39 6.23 -15.21
N SER A 277 28.08 6.03 -15.21
CA SER A 277 27.40 4.84 -14.67
C SER A 277 28.00 3.53 -15.24
N LYS A 278 28.15 3.41 -16.54
CA LYS A 278 28.73 2.21 -17.19
C LYS A 278 30.15 1.84 -16.74
N ASN A 279 30.91 2.79 -16.21
CA ASN A 279 32.26 2.61 -15.71
C ASN A 279 32.34 2.46 -14.20
N SER A 280 31.22 2.64 -13.50
CA SER A 280 31.13 2.51 -12.05
C SER A 280 30.84 1.06 -11.67
N PRO A 281 31.42 0.53 -10.58
CA PRO A 281 31.04 -0.78 -10.07
C PRO A 281 29.57 -0.75 -9.61
N THR A 282 28.91 -1.90 -9.68
CA THR A 282 27.50 -2.02 -9.37
C THR A 282 27.27 -2.89 -8.15
N ILE A 283 26.48 -2.40 -7.21
CA ILE A 283 25.93 -3.20 -6.11
C ILE A 283 24.51 -3.59 -6.48
N VAL A 284 24.28 -4.88 -6.62
CA VAL A 284 22.96 -5.46 -6.72
C VAL A 284 22.43 -5.64 -5.30
N HIS A 285 21.34 -4.97 -4.99
CA HIS A 285 20.81 -4.85 -3.64
C HIS A 285 19.39 -5.41 -3.54
N PRO A 286 19.22 -6.75 -3.54
CA PRO A 286 17.93 -7.37 -3.40
C PRO A 286 17.38 -7.16 -2.00
N HIS A 287 16.09 -6.79 -1.92
CA HIS A 287 15.40 -6.63 -0.63
C HIS A 287 15.22 -7.96 0.11
N GLY A 288 14.94 -7.89 1.40
CA GLY A 288 14.55 -9.02 2.22
C GLY A 288 13.09 -9.45 1.94
N GLY A 289 12.66 -10.46 2.61
CA GLY A 289 11.34 -11.06 2.47
C GLY A 289 11.49 -12.58 2.28
N PRO A 290 11.32 -13.12 1.07
CA PRO A 290 11.11 -12.50 -0.25
C PRO A 290 9.63 -12.27 -0.60
N ASP A 291 8.68 -12.93 0.11
CA ASP A 291 7.25 -12.90 -0.18
C ASP A 291 6.62 -11.57 0.27
N GLY A 292 5.97 -10.86 -0.65
CA GLY A 292 5.14 -9.68 -0.38
C GLY A 292 5.89 -8.36 -0.07
N VAL A 293 7.22 -8.38 -0.02
CA VAL A 293 8.05 -7.17 0.15
C VAL A 293 8.40 -6.59 -1.22
N GLN A 294 8.58 -5.28 -1.33
CA GLN A 294 9.04 -4.61 -2.56
C GLN A 294 9.88 -3.39 -2.26
N ASP A 295 10.80 -3.09 -3.17
CA ASP A 295 11.40 -1.78 -3.27
C ASP A 295 10.46 -0.81 -3.98
N VAL A 296 10.42 0.43 -3.52
CA VAL A 296 9.58 1.49 -4.09
C VAL A 296 10.41 2.74 -4.30
N TRP A 297 10.05 3.51 -5.32
CA TRP A 297 10.69 4.78 -5.62
C TRP A 297 10.64 5.74 -4.43
N GLY A 298 11.79 6.33 -4.12
CA GLY A 298 11.92 7.31 -3.06
C GLY A 298 13.31 7.28 -2.40
N PHE A 299 13.54 8.20 -1.49
CA PHE A 299 14.80 8.32 -0.77
C PHE A 299 15.07 7.07 0.09
N ARG A 300 16.24 6.47 -0.15
CA ARG A 300 16.79 5.36 0.64
C ARG A 300 18.21 5.74 1.07
N SER A 301 18.43 5.93 2.36
CA SER A 301 19.71 6.41 2.90
C SER A 301 20.89 5.50 2.54
N GLU A 302 20.69 4.17 2.60
CA GLU A 302 21.71 3.19 2.25
C GLU A 302 22.06 3.24 0.75
N VAL A 303 21.06 3.29 -0.13
CA VAL A 303 21.23 3.41 -1.57
C VAL A 303 21.97 4.70 -1.93
N GLN A 304 21.59 5.81 -1.33
CA GLN A 304 22.24 7.10 -1.55
C GLN A 304 23.69 7.13 -1.03
N MET A 305 23.95 6.47 0.10
CA MET A 305 25.32 6.32 0.62
C MET A 305 26.17 5.55 -0.38
N LEU A 306 25.72 4.41 -0.88
CA LEU A 306 26.46 3.60 -1.86
C LEU A 306 26.69 4.38 -3.17
N ALA A 307 25.67 5.10 -3.66
CA ALA A 307 25.80 5.94 -4.85
C ALA A 307 26.82 7.08 -4.66
N SER A 308 26.87 7.69 -3.48
CA SER A 308 27.84 8.72 -3.14
C SER A 308 29.28 8.20 -3.06
N GLU A 309 29.45 6.91 -2.74
CA GLU A 309 30.75 6.25 -2.73
C GLU A 309 31.21 5.77 -4.13
N GLY A 310 30.38 5.94 -5.14
CA GLY A 310 30.74 5.68 -6.53
C GLY A 310 30.22 4.37 -7.09
N PHE A 311 29.23 3.76 -6.45
CA PHE A 311 28.57 2.56 -6.94
C PHE A 311 27.26 2.90 -7.65
N ASN A 312 26.93 2.17 -8.71
CA ASN A 312 25.53 2.03 -9.10
C ASN A 312 24.85 1.09 -8.11
N VAL A 313 23.55 1.29 -7.87
CA VAL A 313 22.77 0.40 -7.03
C VAL A 313 21.56 -0.11 -7.81
N LEU A 314 21.54 -1.41 -8.06
CA LEU A 314 20.44 -2.11 -8.73
C LEU A 314 19.55 -2.77 -7.70
N GLN A 315 18.29 -2.37 -7.63
CA GLN A 315 17.25 -2.98 -6.80
C GLN A 315 16.23 -3.67 -7.71
N VAL A 316 16.16 -5.00 -7.65
CA VAL A 316 15.23 -5.80 -8.45
C VAL A 316 14.04 -6.21 -7.60
N ASN A 317 12.84 -5.86 -8.01
CA ASN A 317 11.61 -6.43 -7.50
C ASN A 317 11.38 -7.74 -8.25
N PHE A 318 12.06 -8.78 -7.84
CA PHE A 318 11.95 -10.13 -8.38
C PHE A 318 10.57 -10.75 -8.12
N ARG A 319 10.20 -11.77 -8.87
CA ARG A 319 8.94 -12.50 -8.61
C ARG A 319 8.93 -13.13 -7.22
N GLY A 320 7.91 -12.82 -6.45
CA GLY A 320 7.82 -12.96 -4.99
C GLY A 320 7.59 -11.62 -4.33
N SER A 321 8.01 -10.51 -4.97
CA SER A 321 7.75 -9.16 -4.47
C SER A 321 6.26 -8.83 -4.52
N GLY A 322 5.81 -8.05 -3.53
CA GLY A 322 4.45 -7.53 -3.50
C GLY A 322 4.23 -6.36 -4.47
N GLY A 323 2.96 -5.97 -4.63
CA GLY A 323 2.60 -4.77 -5.39
C GLY A 323 2.43 -4.95 -6.89
N TYR A 324 2.61 -6.15 -7.42
CA TYR A 324 2.48 -6.50 -8.84
C TYR A 324 1.44 -7.61 -9.09
N GLY A 325 0.53 -7.82 -8.15
CA GLY A 325 -0.48 -8.86 -8.20
C GLY A 325 -0.07 -10.17 -7.53
N LEU A 326 -1.06 -11.04 -7.34
CA LEU A 326 -0.90 -12.31 -6.60
C LEU A 326 -0.04 -13.33 -7.35
N ASP A 327 -0.16 -13.43 -8.68
CA ASP A 327 0.60 -14.38 -9.48
C ASP A 327 2.09 -14.05 -9.41
N TYR A 328 2.42 -12.76 -9.46
CA TYR A 328 3.80 -12.27 -9.30
C TYR A 328 4.34 -12.60 -7.92
N GLN A 329 3.56 -12.33 -6.87
CA GLN A 329 3.95 -12.60 -5.49
C GLN A 329 4.07 -14.10 -5.21
N ARG A 330 3.12 -14.92 -5.68
CA ARG A 330 3.06 -16.35 -5.41
C ARG A 330 4.13 -17.18 -6.15
N TYR A 331 4.75 -16.61 -7.18
CA TYR A 331 5.78 -17.29 -7.98
C TYR A 331 6.91 -17.88 -7.15
N ILE A 332 7.32 -17.21 -6.06
CA ILE A 332 8.37 -17.69 -5.16
C ILE A 332 8.06 -19.04 -4.52
N ARG A 333 6.79 -19.44 -4.43
CA ARG A 333 6.38 -20.66 -3.75
C ARG A 333 6.85 -21.90 -4.51
N GLY A 334 7.89 -22.50 -3.98
CA GLY A 334 8.55 -23.66 -4.60
C GLY A 334 9.47 -23.33 -5.78
N ASN A 335 9.75 -22.04 -6.04
CA ASN A 335 10.57 -21.60 -7.17
C ASN A 335 11.68 -20.59 -6.78
N TRP A 336 12.46 -20.97 -5.79
CA TRP A 336 13.53 -20.12 -5.24
C TRP A 336 14.64 -19.80 -6.25
N ASP A 337 14.99 -20.77 -7.10
CA ASP A 337 16.00 -20.59 -8.16
C ASP A 337 15.51 -19.61 -9.24
N GLY A 338 14.23 -19.69 -9.60
CA GLY A 338 13.63 -18.75 -10.56
C GLY A 338 13.69 -17.31 -10.10
N VAL A 339 13.55 -17.07 -8.78
CA VAL A 339 13.67 -15.73 -8.19
C VAL A 339 15.11 -15.19 -8.26
N LEU A 340 16.12 -16.04 -8.06
CA LEU A 340 17.52 -15.65 -8.27
C LEU A 340 17.79 -15.33 -9.74
N ASN A 341 17.22 -16.10 -10.66
CA ASN A 341 17.37 -15.85 -12.10
C ASN A 341 16.80 -14.48 -12.49
N ASP A 342 15.70 -14.03 -11.91
CA ASP A 342 15.16 -12.68 -12.15
C ASP A 342 16.21 -11.59 -11.81
N ILE A 343 16.97 -11.78 -10.73
CA ILE A 343 18.05 -10.86 -10.33
C ILE A 343 19.18 -10.88 -11.37
N PHE A 344 19.62 -12.06 -11.80
CA PHE A 344 20.67 -12.20 -12.82
C PHE A 344 20.24 -11.69 -14.19
N ASP A 345 19.00 -11.89 -14.57
CA ASP A 345 18.45 -11.38 -15.83
C ASP A 345 18.44 -9.85 -15.83
N GLY A 346 18.17 -9.21 -14.69
CA GLY A 346 18.31 -7.77 -14.51
C GLY A 346 19.74 -7.29 -14.72
N MET A 347 20.72 -7.99 -14.16
CA MET A 347 22.14 -7.67 -14.36
C MET A 347 22.54 -7.80 -15.83
N LYS A 348 22.20 -8.92 -16.49
CA LYS A 348 22.49 -9.17 -17.91
C LYS A 348 21.81 -8.13 -18.81
N TYR A 349 20.56 -7.79 -18.52
CA TYR A 349 19.81 -6.80 -19.28
C TYR A 349 20.48 -5.43 -19.23
N LEU A 350 20.81 -4.96 -18.03
CA LEU A 350 21.43 -3.63 -17.85
C LEU A 350 22.86 -3.56 -18.43
N ASP A 351 23.62 -4.66 -18.37
CA ASP A 351 24.93 -4.77 -19.03
C ASP A 351 24.79 -4.65 -20.55
N LYS A 352 23.84 -5.39 -21.13
CA LYS A 352 23.53 -5.33 -22.56
C LYS A 352 23.10 -3.93 -23.02
N GLU A 353 22.34 -3.22 -22.20
CA GLU A 353 21.92 -1.83 -22.45
C GLU A 353 23.08 -0.82 -22.21
N GLY A 354 24.24 -1.28 -21.74
CA GLY A 354 25.40 -0.44 -21.46
C GLY A 354 25.21 0.49 -20.25
N LEU A 355 24.33 0.14 -19.35
CA LEU A 355 24.02 0.91 -18.14
C LEU A 355 24.92 0.52 -16.96
N ILE A 356 25.40 -0.72 -16.92
CA ILE A 356 26.36 -1.24 -15.93
C ILE A 356 27.44 -2.09 -16.61
N ASP A 357 28.47 -2.48 -15.85
CA ASP A 357 29.44 -3.52 -16.22
C ASP A 357 29.24 -4.72 -15.29
N ILE A 358 28.72 -5.82 -15.80
CA ILE A 358 28.43 -7.03 -15.03
C ILE A 358 29.71 -7.65 -14.42
N ASN A 359 30.88 -7.46 -15.02
CA ASN A 359 32.15 -7.98 -14.50
C ASN A 359 32.64 -7.18 -13.28
N ARG A 360 31.99 -6.08 -12.97
CA ARG A 360 32.28 -5.23 -11.82
C ARG A 360 31.09 -5.10 -10.91
N ALA A 361 30.27 -6.15 -10.82
CA ALA A 361 29.09 -6.20 -9.98
C ALA A 361 29.30 -7.14 -8.77
N CYS A 362 28.69 -6.79 -7.66
CA CYS A 362 28.57 -7.68 -6.49
C CYS A 362 27.15 -7.60 -5.92
N ILE A 363 26.73 -8.64 -5.22
CA ILE A 363 25.43 -8.71 -4.55
C ILE A 363 25.63 -8.42 -3.06
N TYR A 364 24.83 -7.53 -2.52
CA TYR A 364 24.83 -7.13 -1.12
C TYR A 364 23.38 -7.01 -0.61
N GLY A 365 23.06 -7.67 0.49
CA GLY A 365 21.72 -7.58 1.07
C GLY A 365 21.60 -8.27 2.41
N ALA A 366 20.46 -8.07 3.05
CA ALA A 366 20.11 -8.68 4.34
C ALA A 366 18.94 -9.67 4.17
N SER A 367 18.82 -10.64 5.10
CA SER A 367 17.77 -11.68 5.08
C SER A 367 17.78 -12.44 3.75
N TYR A 368 16.68 -12.40 2.97
CA TYR A 368 16.66 -12.99 1.63
C TYR A 368 17.74 -12.40 0.71
N GLY A 369 17.99 -11.10 0.76
CA GLY A 369 19.09 -10.49 0.02
C GLY A 369 20.46 -11.05 0.39
N GLY A 370 20.69 -11.43 1.65
CA GLY A 370 21.88 -12.15 2.08
C GLY A 370 21.93 -13.59 1.54
N TYR A 371 20.80 -14.29 1.50
CA TYR A 371 20.68 -15.59 0.83
C TYR A 371 21.05 -15.49 -0.66
N ALA A 372 20.46 -14.51 -1.36
CA ALA A 372 20.77 -14.25 -2.77
C ALA A 372 22.26 -14.00 -2.99
N ALA A 373 22.91 -13.20 -2.13
CA ALA A 373 24.35 -12.96 -2.19
C ALA A 373 25.19 -14.24 -2.03
N THR A 374 24.81 -15.14 -1.12
CA THR A 374 25.54 -16.40 -0.89
C THR A 374 25.31 -17.46 -1.96
N GLN A 375 24.16 -17.45 -2.63
CA GLN A 375 23.86 -18.37 -3.74
C GLN A 375 24.44 -17.92 -5.09
N SER A 376 25.00 -16.72 -5.15
CA SER A 376 25.55 -16.11 -6.38
C SER A 376 27.05 -16.36 -6.58
N VAL A 377 27.66 -17.16 -5.70
CA VAL A 377 29.12 -17.44 -5.68
C VAL A 377 29.45 -18.78 -6.33
#